data_896a8c76a5aed644be42cdb174ff3bf2
#
_entry.id   896a8c76a5aed644be42cdb174ff3bf2
#
_cell.length_a   1.000
_cell.length_b   1.000
_cell.length_c   1.000
_cell.angle_alpha   90.00
_cell.angle_beta   90.00
_cell.angle_gamma   90.00
#
_symmetry.space_group_name_H-M   'P 1'
#
loop_
_entity.id
_entity.type
_entity.pdbx_description
1 polymer ?
#
loop_
_entity_poly.entity_id
_entity_poly.type
_entity_poly.pdbx_seq_one_letter_code
_entity_poly.pdbx_strand_id
1 'polypeptide(L)'
;ARKEKEKGGGGGGGGGAVGDRYVLEDLRAGGFSLGGEQSGHIVLPAYATTGDGVLTGLQLMDRMVATGQSLSELAGVVTVLPQVLINVAVSDRDAVAKDPAVVSATEVAQSDLGESGRVLLRASGTEQLVRVMVEAETEEHAQHVAQHLAEVVGSV
;
A
#
# COMPACT_ATOMS: atom_id res chain seq x y z
N ALA A 1 10.01 20.91 -26.06
CA ALA A 1 10.80 20.51 -24.90
C ALA A 1 10.07 20.94 -23.64
N ARG A 2 9.34 20.04 -23.02
CA ARG A 2 8.59 20.28 -21.77
C ARG A 2 9.48 19.77 -20.64
N LYS A 3 9.96 20.67 -19.79
CA LYS A 3 10.74 20.31 -18.60
C LYS A 3 9.81 19.57 -17.63
N GLU A 4 10.02 18.28 -17.48
CA GLU A 4 9.48 17.53 -16.36
C GLU A 4 10.18 18.00 -15.08
N LYS A 5 9.38 18.49 -14.14
CA LYS A 5 9.84 18.69 -12.78
C LYS A 5 9.70 17.35 -12.06
N GLU A 6 10.80 16.61 -11.91
CA GLU A 6 10.92 15.59 -10.88
C GLU A 6 10.79 16.28 -9.50
N LYS A 7 9.62 16.14 -8.89
CA LYS A 7 9.50 16.28 -7.46
C LYS A 7 9.59 14.87 -6.89
N GLY A 8 10.72 14.51 -6.33
CA GLY A 8 10.84 13.41 -5.41
C GLY A 8 9.83 13.63 -4.28
N GLY A 9 8.71 12.95 -4.34
CA GLY A 9 7.68 12.97 -3.33
C GLY A 9 7.78 11.70 -2.53
N GLY A 10 8.20 11.80 -1.28
CA GLY A 10 8.00 10.73 -0.30
C GLY A 10 6.54 10.33 -0.28
N GLY A 11 6.27 9.04 -0.40
CA GLY A 11 4.93 8.47 -0.36
C GLY A 11 4.30 8.72 1.00
N GLY A 12 3.49 9.76 1.11
CA GLY A 12 2.57 9.92 2.21
C GLY A 12 1.45 8.89 2.05
N GLY A 13 1.60 7.71 2.66
CA GLY A 13 0.52 6.76 2.81
C GLY A 13 -0.52 7.31 3.77
N GLY A 14 -1.34 8.24 3.33
CA GLY A 14 -2.56 8.59 4.03
C GLY A 14 -3.50 7.40 3.95
N GLY A 15 -3.97 6.86 5.09
CA GLY A 15 -5.01 5.85 5.15
C GLY A 15 -6.33 6.41 4.60
N GLY A 16 -6.38 6.63 3.29
CA GLY A 16 -7.55 7.08 2.56
C GLY A 16 -8.54 5.94 2.35
N ALA A 17 -9.77 6.28 2.08
CA ALA A 17 -10.78 5.32 1.68
C ALA A 17 -10.33 4.60 0.40
N VAL A 18 -10.63 3.30 0.33
CA VAL A 18 -10.24 2.43 -0.80
C VAL A 18 -11.14 2.71 -2.01
N GLY A 19 -10.57 2.83 -3.18
CA GLY A 19 -11.26 2.99 -4.45
C GLY A 19 -10.67 4.04 -5.38
N ASP A 20 -10.75 3.80 -6.68
CA ASP A 20 -10.23 4.64 -7.76
C ASP A 20 -10.59 6.12 -7.62
N ARG A 21 -11.80 6.40 -7.10
CA ARG A 21 -12.26 7.75 -6.87
C ARG A 21 -11.32 8.54 -5.96
N TYR A 22 -10.91 7.94 -4.87
CA TYR A 22 -10.02 8.60 -3.90
C TYR A 22 -8.61 8.76 -4.45
N VAL A 23 -8.11 7.71 -5.15
CA VAL A 23 -6.84 7.80 -5.89
C VAL A 23 -6.88 8.96 -6.89
N LEU A 24 -7.98 9.11 -7.65
CA LEU A 24 -8.13 10.19 -8.62
C LEU A 24 -8.21 11.59 -7.96
N GLU A 25 -8.90 11.71 -6.82
CA GLU A 25 -8.99 12.95 -6.05
C GLU A 25 -7.59 13.39 -5.57
N ASP A 26 -6.81 12.46 -5.00
CA ASP A 26 -5.43 12.71 -4.54
C ASP A 26 -4.49 13.07 -5.69
N LEU A 27 -4.60 12.36 -6.82
CA LEU A 27 -3.83 12.66 -8.03
C LEU A 27 -4.08 14.07 -8.54
N ARG A 28 -5.34 14.51 -8.55
CA ARG A 28 -5.73 15.86 -8.98
C ARG A 28 -5.25 16.92 -8.00
N ALA A 29 -5.42 16.69 -6.71
CA ALA A 29 -5.00 17.61 -5.66
C ALA A 29 -3.47 17.79 -5.64
N GLY A 30 -2.72 16.71 -5.83
CA GLY A 30 -1.25 16.71 -5.85
C GLY A 30 -0.63 17.06 -7.20
N GLY A 31 -1.43 17.12 -8.28
CA GLY A 31 -0.92 17.33 -9.64
C GLY A 31 -0.11 16.14 -10.16
N PHE A 32 -0.38 14.93 -9.67
CA PHE A 32 0.31 13.71 -10.09
C PHE A 32 -0.27 13.15 -11.39
N SER A 33 0.57 12.52 -12.20
CA SER A 33 0.22 11.94 -13.50
C SER A 33 -0.11 10.45 -13.49
N LEU A 34 0.17 9.77 -12.38
CA LEU A 34 0.02 8.33 -12.21
C LEU A 34 -0.29 8.01 -10.75
N GLY A 35 -1.20 7.09 -10.52
CA GLY A 35 -1.47 6.49 -9.21
C GLY A 35 -2.08 5.12 -9.36
N GLY A 36 -2.16 4.38 -8.25
CA GLY A 36 -2.72 3.05 -8.26
C GLY A 36 -2.98 2.50 -6.87
N GLU A 37 -3.63 1.35 -6.86
CA GLU A 37 -3.96 0.59 -5.66
C GLU A 37 -3.36 -0.81 -5.71
N GLN A 38 -3.27 -1.47 -4.56
CA GLN A 38 -2.86 -2.88 -4.47
C GLN A 38 -3.81 -3.84 -5.23
N SER A 39 -5.04 -3.41 -5.49
CA SER A 39 -6.00 -4.13 -6.34
C SER A 39 -5.53 -4.33 -7.79
N GLY A 40 -4.45 -3.62 -8.19
CA GLY A 40 -3.93 -3.61 -9.56
C GLY A 40 -4.57 -2.55 -10.46
N HIS A 41 -5.47 -1.73 -9.94
CA HIS A 41 -6.00 -0.59 -10.69
C HIS A 41 -4.94 0.51 -10.79
N ILE A 42 -4.63 0.91 -12.01
CA ILE A 42 -3.73 2.03 -12.32
C ILE A 42 -4.54 3.15 -12.95
N VAL A 43 -4.46 4.34 -12.36
CA VAL A 43 -5.17 5.54 -12.82
C VAL A 43 -4.18 6.50 -13.48
N LEU A 44 -4.48 6.87 -14.72
CA LEU A 44 -3.72 7.81 -15.55
C LEU A 44 -4.61 9.03 -15.88
N PRO A 45 -4.64 10.07 -15.02
CA PRO A 45 -5.62 11.17 -15.13
C PRO A 45 -5.64 11.90 -16.46
N ALA A 46 -4.52 11.86 -17.20
CA ALA A 46 -4.43 12.47 -18.52
C ALA A 46 -5.23 11.71 -19.59
N TYR A 47 -5.59 10.45 -19.35
CA TYR A 47 -6.24 9.57 -20.33
C TYR A 47 -7.62 9.09 -19.86
N ALA A 48 -7.77 8.79 -18.55
CA ALA A 48 -9.00 8.24 -18.00
C ALA A 48 -9.22 8.71 -16.55
N THR A 49 -10.47 8.65 -16.09
CA THR A 49 -10.87 9.03 -14.73
C THR A 49 -11.07 7.82 -13.80
N THR A 50 -10.68 6.65 -14.25
CA THR A 50 -10.78 5.38 -13.53
C THR A 50 -9.59 4.50 -13.90
N GLY A 51 -9.35 3.43 -13.15
CA GLY A 51 -8.38 2.40 -13.51
C GLY A 51 -8.82 1.67 -14.78
N ASP A 52 -7.94 1.63 -15.77
CA ASP A 52 -8.17 0.97 -17.06
C ASP A 52 -6.99 0.04 -17.37
N GLY A 53 -7.24 -1.28 -17.28
CA GLY A 53 -6.22 -2.30 -17.49
C GLY A 53 -5.73 -2.36 -18.95
N VAL A 54 -6.57 -2.08 -19.92
CA VAL A 54 -6.18 -2.06 -21.35
C VAL A 54 -5.27 -0.87 -21.61
N LEU A 55 -5.66 0.32 -21.14
CA LEU A 55 -4.83 1.52 -21.23
C LEU A 55 -3.48 1.33 -20.53
N THR A 56 -3.48 0.74 -19.33
CA THR A 56 -2.25 0.44 -18.59
C THR A 56 -1.34 -0.51 -19.37
N GLY A 57 -1.92 -1.57 -19.95
CA GLY A 57 -1.17 -2.52 -20.77
C GLY A 57 -0.54 -1.85 -22.01
N LEU A 58 -1.30 -0.98 -22.70
CA LEU A 58 -0.80 -0.22 -23.85
C LEU A 58 0.36 0.71 -23.45
N GLN A 59 0.28 1.39 -22.31
CA GLN A 59 1.35 2.24 -21.80
C GLN A 59 2.62 1.44 -21.47
N LEU A 60 2.47 0.24 -20.90
CA LEU A 60 3.60 -0.66 -20.66
C LEU A 60 4.25 -1.13 -21.97
N MET A 61 3.46 -1.52 -22.96
CA MET A 61 3.95 -1.92 -24.28
C MET A 61 4.68 -0.77 -25.00
N ASP A 62 4.11 0.44 -24.92
CA ASP A 62 4.77 1.63 -25.47
C ASP A 62 6.12 1.87 -24.79
N ARG A 63 6.18 1.72 -23.46
CA ARG A 63 7.44 1.86 -22.71
C ARG A 63 8.47 0.81 -23.10
N MET A 64 8.05 -0.46 -23.28
CA MET A 64 8.92 -1.53 -23.75
C MET A 64 9.53 -1.21 -25.12
N VAL A 65 8.69 -0.74 -26.05
CA VAL A 65 9.16 -0.35 -27.40
C VAL A 65 10.11 0.84 -27.32
N ALA A 66 9.78 1.87 -26.56
CA ALA A 66 10.57 3.08 -26.43
C ALA A 66 11.95 2.85 -25.80
N THR A 67 12.04 1.88 -24.87
CA THR A 67 13.31 1.57 -24.15
C THR A 67 14.07 0.39 -24.72
N GLY A 68 13.41 -0.47 -25.50
CA GLY A 68 13.96 -1.75 -25.93
C GLY A 68 14.10 -2.79 -24.81
N GLN A 69 13.51 -2.52 -23.63
CA GLN A 69 13.58 -3.38 -22.46
C GLN A 69 12.38 -4.36 -22.41
N SER A 70 12.62 -5.54 -21.89
CA SER A 70 11.55 -6.49 -21.56
C SER A 70 10.73 -6.01 -20.36
N LEU A 71 9.52 -6.56 -20.18
CA LEU A 71 8.68 -6.24 -19.03
C LEU A 71 9.36 -6.61 -17.70
N SER A 72 10.11 -7.71 -17.66
CA SER A 72 10.87 -8.14 -16.47
C SER A 72 11.98 -7.15 -16.10
N GLU A 73 12.66 -6.59 -17.07
CA GLU A 73 13.68 -5.56 -16.83
C GLU A 73 13.05 -4.26 -16.31
N LEU A 74 11.92 -3.85 -16.89
CA LEU A 74 11.16 -2.68 -16.40
C LEU A 74 10.63 -2.89 -15.00
N ALA A 75 10.13 -4.10 -14.67
CA ALA A 75 9.63 -4.45 -13.34
C ALA A 75 10.74 -4.55 -12.29
N GLY A 76 11.99 -4.81 -12.71
CA GLY A 76 13.14 -4.95 -11.83
C GLY A 76 13.51 -3.68 -11.03
N VAL A 77 12.87 -2.54 -11.31
CA VAL A 77 13.06 -1.30 -10.52
C VAL A 77 12.30 -1.34 -9.19
N VAL A 78 11.39 -2.30 -9.01
CA VAL A 78 10.59 -2.47 -7.79
C VAL A 78 11.08 -3.70 -7.04
N THR A 79 11.55 -3.51 -5.82
CA THR A 79 11.78 -4.62 -4.89
C THR A 79 10.48 -4.90 -4.14
N VAL A 80 9.93 -6.09 -4.35
CA VAL A 80 8.74 -6.56 -3.62
C VAL A 80 9.20 -7.11 -2.28
N LEU A 81 8.74 -6.49 -1.20
CA LEU A 81 9.01 -6.98 0.16
C LEU A 81 8.04 -8.13 0.50
N PRO A 82 8.51 -9.13 1.26
CA PRO A 82 7.63 -10.13 1.87
C PRO A 82 6.52 -9.48 2.68
N GLN A 83 5.29 -9.98 2.50
CA GLN A 83 4.10 -9.47 3.18
C GLN A 83 3.42 -10.60 3.95
N VAL A 84 3.12 -10.36 5.21
CA VAL A 84 2.35 -11.26 6.08
C VAL A 84 1.05 -10.58 6.47
N LEU A 85 -0.07 -11.31 6.37
CA LEU A 85 -1.40 -10.87 6.78
C LEU A 85 -1.96 -11.84 7.83
N ILE A 86 -2.28 -11.32 9.02
CA ILE A 86 -2.96 -12.07 10.08
C ILE A 86 -4.31 -11.42 10.35
N ASN A 87 -5.36 -12.25 10.34
CA ASN A 87 -6.72 -11.83 10.70
C ASN A 87 -6.99 -12.25 12.15
N VAL A 88 -7.27 -11.28 13.02
CA VAL A 88 -7.55 -11.53 14.44
C VAL A 88 -9.05 -11.30 14.68
N ALA A 89 -9.78 -12.35 15.06
CA ALA A 89 -11.18 -12.24 15.43
C ALA A 89 -11.31 -11.51 16.77
N VAL A 90 -12.19 -10.51 16.84
CA VAL A 90 -12.41 -9.67 18.02
C VAL A 90 -13.89 -9.39 18.22
N SER A 91 -14.27 -9.00 19.43
CA SER A 91 -15.67 -8.68 19.77
C SER A 91 -16.13 -7.34 19.20
N ASP A 92 -15.29 -6.33 19.24
CA ASP A 92 -15.52 -4.99 18.70
C ASP A 92 -14.27 -4.51 17.92
N ARG A 93 -14.28 -4.74 16.61
CA ARG A 93 -13.17 -4.42 15.72
C ARG A 93 -12.81 -2.93 15.68
N ASP A 94 -13.83 -2.06 15.83
CA ASP A 94 -13.63 -0.61 15.74
C ASP A 94 -13.05 -0.05 17.04
N ALA A 95 -13.44 -0.60 18.19
CA ALA A 95 -12.87 -0.26 19.48
C ALA A 95 -11.43 -0.79 19.60
N VAL A 96 -11.19 -2.06 19.27
CA VAL A 96 -9.88 -2.70 19.33
C VAL A 96 -8.87 -2.03 18.40
N ALA A 97 -9.24 -1.69 17.17
CA ALA A 97 -8.35 -0.99 16.24
C ALA A 97 -7.94 0.42 16.71
N LYS A 98 -8.67 1.00 17.66
CA LYS A 98 -8.39 2.33 18.24
C LYS A 98 -7.85 2.24 19.68
N ASP A 99 -7.72 1.03 20.21
CA ASP A 99 -7.21 0.85 21.57
C ASP A 99 -5.80 1.43 21.70
N PRO A 100 -5.51 2.19 22.76
CA PRO A 100 -4.19 2.82 22.95
C PRO A 100 -3.02 1.84 22.94
N ALA A 101 -3.20 0.62 23.45
CA ALA A 101 -2.15 -0.40 23.45
C ALA A 101 -1.86 -0.90 22.02
N VAL A 102 -2.91 -1.10 21.20
CA VAL A 102 -2.79 -1.51 19.79
C VAL A 102 -2.14 -0.41 18.97
N VAL A 103 -2.57 0.84 19.15
CA VAL A 103 -1.99 2.00 18.45
C VAL A 103 -0.51 2.15 18.79
N SER A 104 -0.17 2.14 20.08
CA SER A 104 1.22 2.25 20.54
C SER A 104 2.11 1.11 20.03
N ALA A 105 1.63 -0.13 20.10
CA ALA A 105 2.38 -1.28 19.56
C ALA A 105 2.61 -1.15 18.04
N THR A 106 1.61 -0.65 17.31
CA THR A 106 1.72 -0.42 15.86
C THR A 106 2.77 0.66 15.54
N GLU A 107 2.78 1.76 16.31
CA GLU A 107 3.76 2.84 16.13
C GLU A 107 5.19 2.38 16.44
N VAL A 108 5.38 1.59 17.50
CA VAL A 108 6.69 1.00 17.83
C VAL A 108 7.15 0.07 16.71
N ALA A 109 6.30 -0.85 16.26
CA ALA A 109 6.64 -1.76 15.18
C ALA A 109 6.96 -1.02 13.87
N GLN A 110 6.22 0.04 13.52
CA GLN A 110 6.53 0.86 12.35
C GLN A 110 7.86 1.60 12.50
N SER A 111 8.17 2.10 13.70
CA SER A 111 9.45 2.76 13.98
C SER A 111 10.63 1.79 13.86
N ASP A 112 10.48 0.56 14.34
CA ASP A 112 11.51 -0.48 14.27
C ASP A 112 11.78 -0.96 12.85
N LEU A 113 10.74 -1.07 12.02
CA LEU A 113 10.85 -1.40 10.59
C LEU A 113 11.47 -0.25 9.76
N GLY A 114 11.30 1.00 10.21
CA GLY A 114 11.82 2.18 9.52
C GLY A 114 11.31 2.31 8.08
N GLU A 115 12.23 2.59 7.15
CA GLU A 115 11.94 2.69 5.72
C GLU A 115 11.94 1.33 4.99
N SER A 116 12.42 0.28 5.64
CA SER A 116 12.54 -1.08 5.07
C SER A 116 11.33 -1.96 5.33
N GLY A 117 10.24 -1.38 5.86
CA GLY A 117 9.01 -2.12 6.08
C GLY A 117 7.82 -1.24 6.40
N ARG A 118 6.66 -1.89 6.54
CA ARG A 118 5.41 -1.19 6.79
C ARG A 118 4.46 -2.03 7.63
N VAL A 119 3.74 -1.39 8.56
CA VAL A 119 2.61 -1.97 9.27
C VAL A 119 1.32 -1.31 8.77
N LEU A 120 0.30 -2.12 8.48
CA LEU A 120 -1.06 -1.67 8.25
C LEU A 120 -2.01 -2.49 9.13
N LEU A 121 -2.57 -1.84 10.15
CA LEU A 121 -3.56 -2.43 11.03
C LEU A 121 -4.90 -1.73 10.80
N ARG A 122 -5.97 -2.52 10.52
CA ARG A 122 -7.30 -1.96 10.27
C ARG A 122 -8.42 -2.92 10.64
N ALA A 123 -9.55 -2.36 11.05
CA ALA A 123 -10.81 -3.10 11.16
C ALA A 123 -11.27 -3.61 9.78
N SER A 124 -11.80 -4.83 9.71
CA SER A 124 -12.41 -5.36 8.49
C SER A 124 -13.73 -4.64 8.20
N GLY A 125 -14.04 -4.36 6.94
CA GLY A 125 -15.30 -3.71 6.56
C GLY A 125 -16.54 -4.60 6.76
N THR A 126 -16.38 -5.92 6.65
CA THR A 126 -17.48 -6.88 6.57
C THR A 126 -17.51 -7.93 7.68
N GLU A 127 -16.39 -8.17 8.38
CA GLU A 127 -16.23 -9.23 9.37
C GLU A 127 -15.81 -8.66 10.72
N GLN A 128 -16.10 -9.37 11.81
CA GLN A 128 -15.68 -8.99 13.17
C GLN A 128 -14.23 -9.42 13.42
N LEU A 129 -13.33 -8.76 12.74
CA LEU A 129 -11.89 -8.98 12.87
C LEU A 129 -11.08 -7.71 12.59
N VAL A 130 -9.87 -7.68 13.13
CA VAL A 130 -8.84 -6.71 12.80
C VAL A 130 -7.80 -7.40 11.90
N ARG A 131 -7.42 -6.73 10.83
CA ARG A 131 -6.39 -7.19 9.89
C ARG A 131 -5.07 -6.54 10.25
N VAL A 132 -4.08 -7.38 10.54
CA VAL A 132 -2.69 -7.00 10.79
C VAL A 132 -1.88 -7.39 9.55
N MET A 133 -1.39 -6.43 8.81
CA MET A 133 -0.53 -6.64 7.64
C MET A 133 0.83 -6.01 7.90
N VAL A 134 1.88 -6.78 7.68
CA VAL A 134 3.27 -6.34 7.85
C VAL A 134 4.06 -6.66 6.58
N GLU A 135 4.80 -5.69 6.10
CA GLU A 135 5.84 -5.86 5.07
C GLU A 135 7.20 -5.62 5.71
N ALA A 136 8.19 -6.48 5.42
CA ALA A 136 9.56 -6.33 5.91
C ALA A 136 10.57 -6.91 4.91
N GLU A 137 11.86 -6.65 5.10
CA GLU A 137 12.93 -7.15 4.22
C GLU A 137 12.98 -8.68 4.12
N THR A 138 12.58 -9.39 5.18
CA THR A 138 12.52 -10.86 5.20
C THR A 138 11.16 -11.34 5.67
N GLU A 139 10.74 -12.50 5.17
CA GLU A 139 9.48 -13.13 5.57
C GLU A 139 9.47 -13.45 7.08
N GLU A 140 10.60 -13.91 7.63
CA GLU A 140 10.74 -14.22 9.05
C GLU A 140 10.51 -12.97 9.92
N HIS A 141 11.06 -11.82 9.52
CA HIS A 141 10.87 -10.56 10.23
C HIS A 141 9.42 -10.08 10.13
N ALA A 142 8.82 -10.13 8.93
CA ALA A 142 7.41 -9.78 8.73
C ALA A 142 6.49 -10.67 9.59
N GLN A 143 6.76 -11.99 9.64
CA GLN A 143 6.00 -12.94 10.45
C GLN A 143 6.12 -12.66 11.93
N HIS A 144 7.32 -12.39 12.43
CA HIS A 144 7.56 -12.10 13.85
C HIS A 144 6.79 -10.85 14.31
N VAL A 145 6.90 -9.77 13.55
CA VAL A 145 6.21 -8.49 13.85
C VAL A 145 4.69 -8.65 13.75
N ALA A 146 4.19 -9.33 12.70
CA ALA A 146 2.77 -9.57 12.52
C ALA A 146 2.17 -10.43 13.66
N GLN A 147 2.89 -11.47 14.10
CA GLN A 147 2.47 -12.32 15.19
C GLN A 147 2.40 -11.54 16.52
N HIS A 148 3.42 -10.75 16.83
CA HIS A 148 3.42 -9.91 18.03
C HIS A 148 2.24 -8.93 18.06
N LEU A 149 1.98 -8.24 16.94
CA LEU A 149 0.84 -7.33 16.85
C LEU A 149 -0.50 -8.05 16.94
N ALA A 150 -0.60 -9.26 16.37
CA ALA A 150 -1.81 -10.08 16.48
C ALA A 150 -2.09 -10.51 17.93
N GLU A 151 -1.06 -10.81 18.72
CA GLU A 151 -1.17 -11.10 20.15
C GLU A 151 -1.66 -9.89 20.95
N VAL A 152 -1.14 -8.68 20.67
CA VAL A 152 -1.62 -7.44 21.29
C VAL A 152 -3.09 -7.19 20.95
N VAL A 153 -3.47 -7.31 19.69
CA VAL A 153 -4.86 -7.16 19.21
C VAL A 153 -5.80 -8.17 19.88
N GLY A 154 -5.36 -9.41 20.07
CA GLY A 154 -6.15 -10.46 20.70
C GLY A 154 -6.26 -10.36 22.23
N SER A 155 -5.48 -9.48 22.87
CA SER A 155 -5.45 -9.32 24.34
C SER A 155 -6.33 -8.18 24.88
N VAL A 156 -6.94 -7.37 23.99
CA VAL A 156 -7.75 -6.17 24.31
C VAL A 156 -9.24 -6.31 23.95
#